data_035e89bbd1159610826c238ef5cdefee
#
_entry.id   035e89bbd1159610826c238ef5cdefee
#
_cell.length_a   1.000
_cell.length_b   1.000
_cell.length_c   1.000
_cell.angle_alpha   90.00
_cell.angle_beta   90.00
_cell.angle_gamma   90.00
#
_symmetry.space_group_name_H-M   'P 1'
#
loop_
_entity.id
_entity.type
_entity.pdbx_description
1 polymer ?
#
loop_
_entity_poly.entity_id
_entity_poly.type
_entity_poly.pdbx_seq_one_letter_code
_entity_poly.pdbx_strand_id
1 'polypeptide(L)'
;DGYDVLVNKPKSNAFRAPGQPQAAFCVEQVVDEICEQKGWDPLQFRIDNAATEGTRRTDAVPMFSIGLEQVLNTAQKSDHWLSEKPASSGKTLRGRGIAVGFSPHMGGPSSVRISLNRDGTISLSEGSQDIGGTRVALAMIAAEALSIPVESVHPSIPSTNDIGYTYATAGSRVINATGQA
;
A
#
# COMPACT_ATOMS: atom_id res chain seq x y z
N ASP A 1 11.25 22.22 -13.77
CA ASP A 1 12.50 21.63 -14.28
C ASP A 1 13.09 20.71 -13.20
N GLY A 2 13.66 19.56 -13.60
CA GLY A 2 14.37 18.64 -12.73
C GLY A 2 15.87 18.70 -13.01
N TYR A 3 16.66 18.61 -11.94
CA TYR A 3 18.12 18.60 -12.04
C TYR A 3 18.67 17.32 -11.38
N ASP A 4 19.52 16.60 -12.08
CA ASP A 4 20.29 15.49 -11.52
C ASP A 4 21.65 16.03 -11.05
N VAL A 5 21.84 16.03 -9.73
CA VAL A 5 23.04 16.63 -9.10
C VAL A 5 23.99 15.52 -8.66
N LEU A 6 25.17 15.49 -9.26
CA LEU A 6 26.25 14.59 -8.85
C LEU A 6 26.88 15.06 -7.54
N VAL A 7 26.96 14.18 -6.58
CA VAL A 7 27.52 14.44 -5.24
C VAL A 7 28.48 13.33 -4.80
N ASN A 8 29.39 13.65 -3.86
CA ASN A 8 30.32 12.67 -3.26
C ASN A 8 29.63 11.78 -2.20
N LYS A 9 28.46 11.22 -2.55
CA LYS A 9 27.69 10.30 -1.72
C LYS A 9 27.28 9.10 -2.56
N PRO A 10 26.94 7.97 -1.94
CA PRO A 10 26.34 6.85 -2.67
C PRO A 10 25.11 7.32 -3.46
N LYS A 11 24.93 6.72 -4.63
CA LYS A 11 23.77 7.02 -5.50
C LYS A 11 22.47 6.83 -4.72
N SER A 12 21.59 7.83 -4.77
CA SER A 12 20.20 7.67 -4.32
C SER A 12 19.54 6.60 -5.15
N ASN A 13 18.78 5.72 -4.50
CA ASN A 13 18.11 4.60 -5.17
C ASN A 13 16.69 4.41 -4.63
N ALA A 14 15.95 3.54 -5.27
CA ALA A 14 14.60 3.21 -4.88
C ALA A 14 14.55 2.64 -3.46
N PHE A 15 13.71 3.23 -2.63
CA PHE A 15 13.35 2.73 -1.32
C PHE A 15 11.84 2.82 -1.16
N ARG A 16 11.16 1.70 -1.03
CA ARG A 16 9.71 1.49 -0.83
C ARG A 16 8.83 2.70 -1.23
N ALA A 17 8.05 2.59 -2.29
CA ALA A 17 7.24 3.67 -2.88
C ALA A 17 8.05 4.91 -3.32
N PRO A 18 9.06 4.76 -4.22
CA PRO A 18 9.93 5.87 -4.61
C PRO A 18 9.15 7.08 -5.13
N GLY A 19 9.36 8.24 -4.50
CA GLY A 19 8.72 9.49 -4.85
C GLY A 19 7.28 9.67 -4.35
N GLN A 20 6.58 8.61 -3.96
CA GLN A 20 5.19 8.70 -3.50
C GLN A 20 5.03 9.49 -2.19
N PRO A 21 5.82 9.22 -1.12
CA PRO A 21 5.73 10.01 0.10
C PRO A 21 6.04 11.49 -0.12
N GLN A 22 7.04 11.78 -0.96
CA GLN A 22 7.43 13.15 -1.26
C GLN A 22 6.34 13.89 -2.03
N ALA A 23 5.76 13.26 -3.04
CA ALA A 23 4.67 13.84 -3.81
C ALA A 23 3.42 14.04 -2.94
N ALA A 24 3.03 13.05 -2.14
CA ALA A 24 1.91 13.17 -1.22
C ALA A 24 2.13 14.30 -0.22
N PHE A 25 3.32 14.39 0.40
CA PHE A 25 3.65 15.46 1.32
C PHE A 25 3.48 16.84 0.68
N CYS A 26 4.04 17.07 -0.50
CA CYS A 26 3.95 18.38 -1.18
C CYS A 26 2.49 18.75 -1.52
N VAL A 27 1.72 17.81 -2.07
CA VAL A 27 0.33 18.08 -2.47
C VAL A 27 -0.55 18.33 -1.25
N GLU A 28 -0.42 17.49 -0.22
CA GLU A 28 -1.26 17.56 0.97
C GLU A 28 -0.96 18.80 1.83
N GLN A 29 0.28 19.32 1.84
CA GLN A 29 0.61 20.60 2.44
C GLN A 29 -0.14 21.75 1.74
N VAL A 30 -0.15 21.77 0.42
CA VAL A 30 -0.89 22.80 -0.34
C VAL A 30 -2.39 22.68 -0.10
N VAL A 31 -2.93 21.48 0.00
CA VAL A 31 -4.34 21.26 0.33
C VAL A 31 -4.66 21.80 1.72
N ASP A 32 -3.82 21.56 2.72
CA ASP A 32 -4.01 22.07 4.07
C ASP A 32 -3.92 23.60 4.11
N GLU A 33 -2.96 24.22 3.40
CA GLU A 33 -2.87 25.69 3.28
C GLU A 33 -4.13 26.30 2.65
N ILE A 34 -4.68 25.67 1.61
CA ILE A 34 -5.93 26.12 0.98
C ILE A 34 -7.09 26.03 1.98
N CYS A 35 -7.21 24.92 2.69
CA CYS A 35 -8.27 24.73 3.69
C CYS A 35 -8.16 25.76 4.81
N GLU A 36 -6.96 26.05 5.31
CA GLU A 36 -6.71 27.05 6.34
C GLU A 36 -7.09 28.45 5.86
N GLN A 37 -6.62 28.87 4.68
CA GLN A 37 -6.92 30.18 4.11
C GLN A 37 -8.41 30.40 3.83
N LYS A 38 -9.14 29.33 3.51
CA LYS A 38 -10.58 29.38 3.21
C LYS A 38 -11.47 29.09 4.42
N GLY A 39 -10.89 28.67 5.55
CA GLY A 39 -11.65 28.22 6.72
C GLY A 39 -12.45 26.94 6.47
N TRP A 40 -11.98 26.06 5.57
CA TRP A 40 -12.62 24.81 5.25
C TRP A 40 -12.13 23.68 6.16
N ASP A 41 -13.00 22.70 6.45
CA ASP A 41 -12.59 21.47 7.13
C ASP A 41 -11.73 20.62 6.18
N PRO A 42 -10.49 20.28 6.57
CA PRO A 42 -9.57 19.57 5.70
C PRO A 42 -10.01 18.13 5.39
N LEU A 43 -10.75 17.48 6.28
CA LEU A 43 -11.28 16.14 6.01
C LEU A 43 -12.49 16.22 5.08
N GLN A 44 -13.40 17.14 5.31
CA GLN A 44 -14.56 17.33 4.44
C GLN A 44 -14.14 17.73 3.03
N PHE A 45 -13.14 18.61 2.90
CA PHE A 45 -12.58 18.96 1.59
C PHE A 45 -12.07 17.73 0.81
N ARG A 46 -11.40 16.81 1.51
CA ARG A 46 -10.92 15.57 0.89
C ARG A 46 -12.04 14.61 0.54
N ILE A 47 -13.11 14.55 1.33
CA ILE A 47 -14.31 13.78 1.02
C ILE A 47 -14.99 14.32 -0.25
N ASP A 48 -15.19 15.64 -0.32
CA ASP A 48 -15.86 16.30 -1.45
C ASP A 48 -15.08 16.15 -2.76
N ASN A 49 -13.76 15.94 -2.68
CA ASN A 49 -12.86 15.77 -3.82
C ASN A 49 -12.33 14.35 -3.98
N ALA A 50 -12.88 13.38 -3.24
CA ALA A 50 -12.42 12.01 -3.30
C ALA A 50 -12.64 11.40 -4.69
N ALA A 51 -11.62 10.71 -5.20
CA ALA A 51 -11.78 9.90 -6.38
C ALA A 51 -12.74 8.74 -6.11
N THR A 52 -13.68 8.53 -7.00
CA THR A 52 -14.67 7.45 -6.96
C THR A 52 -14.47 6.51 -8.15
N GLU A 53 -15.23 5.41 -8.19
CA GLU A 53 -15.21 4.51 -9.34
C GLU A 53 -15.54 5.25 -10.64
N GLY A 54 -14.75 5.00 -11.67
CA GLY A 54 -14.84 5.70 -12.96
C GLY A 54 -14.06 7.01 -13.04
N THR A 55 -13.59 7.59 -11.92
CA THR A 55 -12.69 8.74 -11.95
C THR A 55 -11.44 8.40 -12.75
N ARG A 56 -11.08 9.25 -13.70
CA ARG A 56 -9.90 9.03 -14.54
C ARG A 56 -8.64 9.52 -13.83
N ARG A 57 -7.63 8.70 -13.84
CA ARG A 57 -6.27 9.06 -13.43
C ARG A 57 -5.63 9.98 -14.47
N THR A 58 -4.46 10.53 -14.15
CA THR A 58 -3.68 11.37 -15.07
C THR A 58 -3.24 10.65 -16.35
N ASP A 59 -3.13 9.32 -16.32
CA ASP A 59 -2.86 8.46 -17.48
C ASP A 59 -4.14 8.05 -18.23
N ALA A 60 -5.26 8.70 -17.95
CA ALA A 60 -6.58 8.45 -18.51
C ALA A 60 -7.19 7.07 -18.19
N VAL A 61 -6.54 6.25 -17.39
CA VAL A 61 -7.09 4.96 -16.95
C VAL A 61 -8.15 5.22 -15.87
N PRO A 62 -9.36 4.66 -15.99
CA PRO A 62 -10.37 4.80 -14.94
C PRO A 62 -9.99 4.01 -13.69
N MET A 63 -10.36 4.52 -12.53
CA MET A 63 -10.24 3.81 -11.27
C MET A 63 -11.39 2.80 -11.15
N PHE A 64 -11.03 1.58 -10.78
CA PHE A 64 -11.98 0.50 -10.49
C PHE A 64 -11.89 0.15 -9.00
N SER A 65 -13.00 -0.20 -8.38
CA SER A 65 -13.06 -0.67 -6.99
C SER A 65 -12.23 0.18 -6.01
N ILE A 66 -12.45 1.49 -6.00
CA ILE A 66 -11.76 2.41 -5.10
C ILE A 66 -12.59 2.67 -3.85
N GLY A 67 -11.99 2.43 -2.67
CA GLY A 67 -12.63 2.61 -1.36
C GLY A 67 -12.26 3.92 -0.64
N LEU A 68 -11.73 4.94 -1.35
CA LEU A 68 -11.24 6.16 -0.72
C LEU A 68 -12.33 6.89 0.06
N GLU A 69 -13.51 7.05 -0.53
CA GLU A 69 -14.64 7.72 0.11
C GLU A 69 -15.09 6.99 1.40
N GLN A 70 -15.15 5.66 1.36
CA GLN A 70 -15.51 4.86 2.55
C GLN A 70 -14.47 5.01 3.67
N VAL A 71 -13.18 5.05 3.33
CA VAL A 71 -12.09 5.24 4.30
C VAL A 71 -12.17 6.62 4.93
N LEU A 72 -12.35 7.68 4.14
CA LEU A 72 -12.47 9.06 4.63
C LEU A 72 -13.72 9.25 5.51
N ASN A 73 -14.86 8.71 5.10
CA ASN A 73 -16.08 8.72 5.89
C ASN A 73 -15.95 7.94 7.21
N THR A 74 -15.18 6.86 7.23
CA THR A 74 -14.88 6.10 8.45
C THR A 74 -13.96 6.92 9.37
N ALA A 75 -12.94 7.56 8.82
CA ALA A 75 -12.06 8.45 9.57
C ALA A 75 -12.83 9.61 10.21
N GLN A 76 -13.78 10.22 9.49
CA GLN A 76 -14.62 11.30 9.97
C GLN A 76 -15.49 10.91 11.18
N LYS A 77 -15.92 9.64 11.23
CA LYS A 77 -16.75 9.10 12.31
C LYS A 77 -15.93 8.51 13.48
N SER A 78 -14.62 8.49 13.38
CA SER A 78 -13.77 7.94 14.42
C SER A 78 -13.75 8.81 15.68
N ASP A 79 -13.65 8.18 16.86
CA ASP A 79 -13.50 8.89 18.14
C ASP A 79 -12.30 9.83 18.11
N HIS A 80 -11.24 9.44 17.43
CA HIS A 80 -10.05 10.29 17.27
C HIS A 80 -10.38 11.59 16.56
N TRP A 81 -11.19 11.57 15.49
CA TRP A 81 -11.55 12.77 14.74
C TRP A 81 -12.59 13.63 15.48
N LEU A 82 -13.56 12.98 16.10
CA LEU A 82 -14.68 13.64 16.80
C LEU A 82 -14.28 14.25 18.16
N SER A 83 -13.23 13.73 18.80
CA SER A 83 -12.75 14.25 20.08
C SER A 83 -12.23 15.68 19.96
N GLU A 84 -12.19 16.42 21.05
CA GLU A 84 -11.56 17.74 21.09
C GLU A 84 -10.09 17.67 20.65
N LYS A 85 -9.63 18.70 19.94
CA LYS A 85 -8.21 18.78 19.56
C LYS A 85 -7.38 18.86 20.84
N PRO A 86 -6.34 18.01 20.97
CA PRO A 86 -5.52 18.01 22.16
C PRO A 86 -4.84 19.38 22.35
N ALA A 87 -4.96 19.93 23.55
CA ALA A 87 -4.34 21.22 23.87
C ALA A 87 -2.81 21.07 23.98
N SER A 88 -2.10 22.05 23.43
CA SER A 88 -0.66 22.19 23.66
C SER A 88 -0.41 22.70 25.09
N SER A 89 0.60 22.17 25.76
CA SER A 89 0.95 22.59 27.14
C SER A 89 2.46 22.64 27.36
N GLY A 90 2.95 23.72 27.93
CA GLY A 90 4.38 23.93 28.17
C GLY A 90 5.19 23.90 26.86
N LYS A 91 6.18 23.01 26.80
CA LYS A 91 7.02 22.83 25.59
C LYS A 91 6.46 21.80 24.60
N THR A 92 5.31 21.18 24.92
CA THR A 92 4.72 20.14 24.09
C THR A 92 3.67 20.79 23.16
N LEU A 93 3.94 20.77 21.86
CA LEU A 93 2.97 21.16 20.84
C LEU A 93 2.21 19.92 20.38
N ARG A 94 0.92 20.05 20.20
CA ARG A 94 0.04 18.97 19.74
C ARG A 94 -0.77 19.43 18.54
N GLY A 95 -0.95 18.56 17.58
CA GLY A 95 -1.74 18.82 16.38
C GLY A 95 -2.48 17.57 15.94
N ARG A 96 -3.45 17.77 15.08
CA ARG A 96 -4.17 16.72 14.37
C ARG A 96 -4.18 17.09 12.89
N GLY A 97 -3.89 16.13 12.05
CA GLY A 97 -3.92 16.30 10.61
C GLY A 97 -4.48 15.07 9.92
N ILE A 98 -4.79 15.22 8.65
CA ILE A 98 -5.16 14.15 7.75
C ILE A 98 -4.46 14.36 6.42
N ALA A 99 -4.07 13.29 5.78
CA ALA A 99 -3.50 13.32 4.45
C ALA A 99 -3.95 12.09 3.65
N VAL A 100 -4.03 12.22 2.34
CA VAL A 100 -4.34 11.15 1.40
C VAL A 100 -3.11 10.84 0.56
N GLY A 101 -2.77 9.56 0.43
CA GLY A 101 -1.72 9.09 -0.46
C GLY A 101 -2.26 8.10 -1.48
N PHE A 102 -1.60 8.04 -2.63
CA PHE A 102 -1.88 7.06 -3.67
C PHE A 102 -0.58 6.33 -4.04
N SER A 103 -0.64 5.01 -4.03
CA SER A 103 0.47 4.18 -4.51
C SER A 103 -0.08 3.06 -5.39
N PRO A 104 0.21 3.07 -6.70
CA PRO A 104 -0.17 1.97 -7.57
C PRO A 104 0.64 0.73 -7.25
N HIS A 105 0.06 -0.44 -7.48
CA HIS A 105 0.81 -1.68 -7.53
C HIS A 105 1.14 -2.04 -8.98
N MET A 106 2.29 -2.69 -9.18
CA MET A 106 2.66 -3.24 -10.48
C MET A 106 2.15 -4.67 -10.61
N GLY A 107 1.82 -5.09 -11.82
CA GLY A 107 1.56 -6.48 -12.18
C GLY A 107 2.84 -7.24 -12.52
N GLY A 108 2.73 -8.19 -13.42
CA GLY A 108 3.81 -8.98 -13.97
C GLY A 108 3.73 -10.47 -13.58
N PRO A 109 4.46 -11.32 -14.28
CA PRO A 109 4.37 -12.78 -14.10
C PRO A 109 4.85 -13.22 -12.72
N SER A 110 4.17 -14.23 -12.18
CA SER A 110 4.54 -14.94 -10.98
C SER A 110 4.32 -16.45 -11.19
N SER A 111 5.15 -17.25 -10.55
CA SER A 111 4.99 -18.70 -10.49
C SER A 111 4.86 -19.13 -9.04
N VAL A 112 3.85 -19.96 -8.79
CA VAL A 112 3.58 -20.56 -7.50
C VAL A 112 3.46 -22.07 -7.67
N ARG A 113 3.99 -22.83 -6.73
CA ARG A 113 3.81 -24.28 -6.64
C ARG A 113 3.12 -24.61 -5.34
N ILE A 114 1.99 -25.27 -5.42
CA ILE A 114 1.25 -25.81 -4.28
C ILE A 114 1.29 -27.33 -4.35
N SER A 115 1.65 -27.96 -3.23
CA SER A 115 1.68 -29.41 -3.11
C SER A 115 0.89 -29.85 -1.87
N LEU A 116 -0.06 -30.75 -2.04
CA LEU A 116 -0.79 -31.37 -0.94
C LEU A 116 0.04 -32.53 -0.38
N ASN A 117 0.33 -32.48 0.90
CA ASN A 117 1.07 -33.50 1.62
C ASN A 117 0.12 -34.60 2.12
N ARG A 118 0.68 -35.80 2.43
CA ARG A 118 -0.12 -36.94 2.90
C ARG A 118 -0.79 -36.73 4.25
N ASP A 119 -0.27 -35.83 5.07
CA ASP A 119 -0.82 -35.43 6.38
C ASP A 119 -1.90 -34.36 6.28
N GLY A 120 -2.27 -33.93 5.08
CA GLY A 120 -3.26 -32.90 4.82
C GLY A 120 -2.71 -31.48 4.88
N THR A 121 -1.42 -31.28 5.09
CA THR A 121 -0.79 -29.96 5.03
C THR A 121 -0.47 -29.57 3.59
N ILE A 122 -0.18 -28.29 3.37
CA ILE A 122 0.15 -27.71 2.07
C ILE A 122 1.59 -27.18 2.11
N SER A 123 2.40 -27.58 1.15
CA SER A 123 3.68 -26.93 0.85
C SER A 123 3.44 -25.87 -0.22
N LEU A 124 3.72 -24.61 0.11
CA LEU A 124 3.60 -23.45 -0.79
C LEU A 124 5.01 -22.96 -1.13
N SER A 125 5.39 -23.01 -2.41
CA SER A 125 6.68 -22.52 -2.89
C SER A 125 6.47 -21.37 -3.86
N GLU A 126 7.17 -20.24 -3.62
CA GLU A 126 7.11 -19.06 -4.48
C GLU A 126 8.45 -18.32 -4.48
N GLY A 127 8.77 -17.62 -5.57
CA GLY A 127 10.10 -17.06 -5.83
C GLY A 127 10.34 -15.63 -5.35
N SER A 128 9.39 -15.01 -4.64
CA SER A 128 9.54 -13.63 -4.18
C SER A 128 10.32 -13.53 -2.86
N GLN A 129 11.04 -12.43 -2.67
CA GLN A 129 11.64 -12.14 -1.38
C GLN A 129 10.57 -11.78 -0.35
N ASP A 130 10.77 -12.19 0.89
CA ASP A 130 9.89 -11.83 2.00
C ASP A 130 10.20 -10.42 2.50
N ILE A 131 9.53 -9.45 1.93
CA ILE A 131 9.61 -8.05 2.36
C ILE A 131 8.25 -7.62 2.90
N GLY A 132 8.19 -7.36 4.21
CA GLY A 132 6.97 -6.94 4.89
C GLY A 132 5.94 -8.05 5.12
N GLY A 133 6.38 -9.30 5.28
CA GLY A 133 5.51 -10.44 5.60
C GLY A 133 4.74 -10.99 4.41
N THR A 134 5.25 -10.83 3.19
CA THR A 134 4.60 -11.35 1.97
C THR A 134 4.40 -12.85 2.02
N ARG A 135 5.32 -13.60 2.61
CA ARG A 135 5.24 -15.05 2.72
C ARG A 135 4.05 -15.51 3.56
N VAL A 136 3.83 -14.86 4.69
CA VAL A 136 2.66 -15.14 5.54
C VAL A 136 1.37 -14.73 4.83
N ALA A 137 1.35 -13.56 4.17
CA ALA A 137 0.18 -13.10 3.44
C ALA A 137 -0.20 -14.06 2.29
N LEU A 138 0.78 -14.58 1.55
CA LEU A 138 0.53 -15.57 0.50
C LEU A 138 0.04 -16.91 1.07
N ALA A 139 0.54 -17.32 2.23
CA ALA A 139 0.00 -18.50 2.94
C ALA A 139 -1.46 -18.29 3.36
N MET A 140 -1.81 -17.09 3.83
CA MET A 140 -3.21 -16.74 4.16
C MET A 140 -4.12 -16.77 2.94
N ILE A 141 -3.67 -16.26 1.80
CA ILE A 141 -4.43 -16.31 0.53
C ILE A 141 -4.67 -17.76 0.10
N ALA A 142 -3.62 -18.60 0.14
CA ALA A 142 -3.74 -20.02 -0.20
C ALA A 142 -4.69 -20.75 0.77
N ALA A 143 -4.60 -20.49 2.07
CA ALA A 143 -5.46 -21.06 3.10
C ALA A 143 -6.93 -20.68 2.88
N GLU A 144 -7.21 -19.41 2.58
CA GLU A 144 -8.55 -18.91 2.28
C GLU A 144 -9.11 -19.57 1.02
N ALA A 145 -8.33 -19.61 -0.06
CA ALA A 145 -8.75 -20.23 -1.32
C ALA A 145 -9.05 -21.74 -1.18
N LEU A 146 -8.31 -22.44 -0.32
CA LEU A 146 -8.47 -23.87 -0.06
C LEU A 146 -9.43 -24.18 1.11
N SER A 147 -9.91 -23.16 1.81
CA SER A 147 -10.76 -23.28 3.01
C SER A 147 -10.14 -24.14 4.11
N ILE A 148 -8.87 -23.95 4.40
CA ILE A 148 -8.10 -24.64 5.43
C ILE A 148 -7.49 -23.66 6.44
N PRO A 149 -7.08 -24.11 7.65
CA PRO A 149 -6.33 -23.27 8.57
C PRO A 149 -4.99 -22.81 7.99
N VAL A 150 -4.61 -21.56 8.24
CA VAL A 150 -3.32 -21.00 7.73
C VAL A 150 -2.11 -21.75 8.28
N GLU A 151 -2.21 -22.31 9.48
CA GLU A 151 -1.17 -23.15 10.12
C GLU A 151 -0.88 -24.43 9.33
N SER A 152 -1.81 -24.86 8.49
CA SER A 152 -1.63 -26.01 7.60
C SER A 152 -0.87 -25.67 6.32
N VAL A 153 -0.56 -24.39 6.07
CA VAL A 153 0.18 -23.95 4.87
C VAL A 153 1.62 -23.61 5.25
N HIS A 154 2.58 -24.32 4.66
CA HIS A 154 4.01 -24.15 4.92
C HIS A 154 4.70 -23.43 3.74
N PRO A 155 4.85 -22.08 3.82
CA PRO A 155 5.49 -21.33 2.74
C PRO A 155 7.01 -21.49 2.76
N SER A 156 7.61 -21.58 1.58
CA SER A 156 9.06 -21.69 1.38
C SER A 156 9.51 -20.91 0.14
N ILE A 157 10.78 -20.48 0.14
CA ILE A 157 11.45 -19.97 -1.05
C ILE A 157 12.27 -21.13 -1.65
N PRO A 158 11.91 -21.61 -2.85
CA PRO A 158 12.63 -22.69 -3.53
C PRO A 158 13.87 -22.15 -4.26
N SER A 159 14.70 -23.07 -4.75
CA SER A 159 15.72 -22.76 -5.75
C SER A 159 15.06 -22.32 -7.06
N THR A 160 15.75 -21.46 -7.82
CA THR A 160 15.33 -21.07 -9.17
C THR A 160 15.24 -22.23 -10.17
N ASN A 161 15.83 -23.38 -9.83
CA ASN A 161 15.71 -24.61 -10.60
C ASN A 161 14.38 -25.35 -10.37
N ASP A 162 13.68 -25.04 -9.27
CA ASP A 162 12.52 -25.80 -8.80
C ASP A 162 11.20 -25.05 -9.01
N ILE A 163 11.27 -23.81 -9.47
CA ILE A 163 10.09 -22.97 -9.70
C ILE A 163 10.21 -22.20 -11.01
N GLY A 164 9.07 -21.84 -11.60
CA GLY A 164 9.01 -20.99 -12.78
C GLY A 164 9.40 -19.55 -12.50
N TYR A 165 9.46 -18.76 -13.56
CA TYR A 165 9.86 -17.36 -13.51
C TYR A 165 8.90 -16.52 -12.65
N THR A 166 9.46 -15.75 -11.73
CA THR A 166 8.78 -14.71 -10.97
C THR A 166 9.51 -13.38 -11.20
N TYR A 167 8.77 -12.35 -11.58
CA TYR A 167 9.33 -11.01 -11.79
C TYR A 167 9.85 -10.41 -10.48
N ALA A 168 10.75 -9.44 -10.60
CA ALA A 168 11.41 -8.80 -9.46
C ALA A 168 10.41 -8.31 -8.39
N THR A 169 10.78 -8.44 -7.12
CA THR A 169 10.05 -7.89 -5.98
C THR A 169 10.23 -6.37 -5.95
N ALA A 170 9.38 -5.65 -6.68
CA ALA A 170 9.36 -4.21 -6.80
C ALA A 170 7.94 -3.71 -7.10
N GLY A 171 7.67 -2.42 -6.93
CA GLY A 171 6.40 -1.81 -7.30
C GLY A 171 5.17 -2.37 -6.59
N SER A 172 5.32 -2.87 -5.37
CA SER A 172 4.24 -3.41 -4.52
C SER A 172 3.43 -4.56 -5.16
N ARG A 173 4.08 -5.36 -6.04
CA ARG A 173 3.39 -6.37 -6.85
C ARG A 173 3.17 -7.72 -6.17
N VAL A 174 4.01 -8.09 -5.18
CA VAL A 174 4.09 -9.50 -4.73
C VAL A 174 2.75 -10.03 -4.26
N ILE A 175 2.11 -9.39 -3.29
CA ILE A 175 0.82 -9.87 -2.74
C ILE A 175 -0.24 -9.95 -3.85
N ASN A 176 -0.33 -8.92 -4.70
CA ASN A 176 -1.32 -8.90 -5.76
C ASN A 176 -1.00 -9.93 -6.87
N ALA A 177 0.17 -9.84 -7.48
CA ALA A 177 0.48 -10.66 -8.67
C ALA A 177 0.80 -12.13 -8.33
N THR A 178 1.46 -12.40 -7.19
CA THR A 178 1.74 -13.77 -6.77
C THR A 178 0.54 -14.40 -6.05
N GLY A 179 -0.29 -13.59 -5.39
CA GLY A 179 -1.54 -14.06 -4.79
C GLY A 179 -2.61 -14.45 -5.82
N GLN A 180 -2.49 -13.96 -7.06
CA GLN A 180 -3.37 -14.35 -8.17
C GLN A 180 -2.86 -15.58 -8.94
N ALA A 181 -1.59 -15.96 -8.77
CA ALA A 181 -0.99 -17.09 -9.46
C ALA A 181 -1.30 -18.41 -8.75
#